data_a51eeda04d5a8431f56d9c64568bf443
#
_entry.id   a51eeda04d5a8431f56d9c64568bf443
#
_cell.length_a   1.000
_cell.length_b   1.000
_cell.length_c   1.000
_cell.angle_alpha   90.00
_cell.angle_beta   90.00
_cell.angle_gamma   90.00
#
_symmetry.space_group_name_H-M   'P 1'
#
loop_
_entity.id
_entity.type
_entity.pdbx_description
1 polymer ?
#
loop_
_entity_poly.entity_id
_entity_poly.type
_entity_poly.pdbx_seq_one_letter_code
_entity_poly.pdbx_strand_id
1 'polypeptide(L)'
;PINTTLMRIWASELAKVPEWLFEESYHIVGDLAETIALSVRQEIHSTPPSLSECITEIIDLKSKDEKEKKSYIFKCWKSFNDYEKFVFNKILTGGFRIGISQKLMTRALSKAVKIEENILAHRLMGQWSPMTTTFEELVINPNPEDQISQPYPFFLAYPIDKDFQDKELVQN
;
A
#
# COMPACT_ATOMS: atom_id res chain seq x y z
N PRO A 1 2.59 -0.78 12.04
CA PRO A 1 2.35 -1.40 12.81
C PRO A 1 2.43 -2.69 13.51
N ILE A 2 2.57 -3.82 12.84
CA ILE A 2 2.75 -5.11 13.49
C ILE A 2 4.05 -5.72 13.00
N ASN A 3 4.83 -6.26 13.95
CA ASN A 3 6.08 -6.94 13.64
C ASN A 3 5.79 -8.24 12.87
N THR A 4 6.47 -8.45 11.76
CA THR A 4 6.34 -9.65 10.94
C THR A 4 6.68 -10.93 11.70
N THR A 5 7.56 -10.86 12.70
CA THR A 5 7.86 -12.00 13.59
C THR A 5 6.63 -12.41 14.40
N LEU A 6 5.90 -11.44 14.99
CA LEU A 6 4.65 -11.71 15.69
C LEU A 6 3.59 -12.30 14.77
N MET A 7 3.48 -11.79 13.54
CA MET A 7 2.53 -12.33 12.56
C MET A 7 2.80 -13.80 12.24
N ARG A 8 4.08 -14.20 12.13
CA ARG A 8 4.45 -15.60 11.88
C ARG A 8 4.07 -16.51 13.06
N ILE A 9 4.39 -16.10 14.28
CA ILE A 9 4.01 -16.82 15.50
C ILE A 9 2.50 -16.96 15.61
N TRP A 10 1.76 -15.89 15.41
CA TRP A 10 0.30 -15.89 15.50
C TRP A 10 -0.34 -16.72 14.37
N ALA A 11 0.24 -16.69 13.18
CA ALA A 11 -0.27 -17.51 12.07
C ALA A 11 -0.05 -19.00 12.31
N SER A 12 1.13 -19.40 12.79
CA SER A 12 1.42 -20.80 13.14
C SER A 12 0.48 -21.31 14.24
N GLU A 13 0.24 -20.48 15.26
CA GLU A 13 -0.72 -20.80 16.35
C GLU A 13 -2.14 -20.99 15.83
N LEU A 14 -2.64 -20.06 15.01
CA LEU A 14 -3.99 -20.11 14.47
C LEU A 14 -4.19 -21.25 13.46
N ALA A 15 -3.17 -21.49 12.63
CA ALA A 15 -3.14 -22.61 11.68
C ALA A 15 -2.95 -23.97 12.36
N LYS A 16 -2.59 -23.98 13.65
CA LYS A 16 -2.27 -25.21 14.43
C LYS A 16 -1.14 -26.01 13.81
N VAL A 17 -0.14 -25.35 13.27
CA VAL A 17 1.09 -25.96 12.74
C VAL A 17 2.29 -25.55 13.59
N PRO A 18 3.32 -26.40 13.74
CA PRO A 18 4.54 -26.02 14.42
C PRO A 18 5.21 -24.81 13.73
N GLU A 19 5.85 -23.94 14.51
CA GLU A 19 6.50 -22.73 14.00
C GLU A 19 7.52 -23.04 12.90
N TRP A 20 8.34 -24.10 13.09
CA TRP A 20 9.32 -24.50 12.10
C TRP A 20 8.70 -24.87 10.74
N LEU A 21 7.52 -25.52 10.75
CA LEU A 21 6.82 -25.89 9.52
C LEU A 21 6.23 -24.66 8.82
N PHE A 22 5.73 -23.70 9.60
CA PHE A 22 5.28 -22.43 9.05
C PHE A 22 6.45 -21.65 8.41
N GLU A 23 7.62 -21.62 9.07
CA GLU A 23 8.81 -20.96 8.53
C GLU A 23 9.29 -21.61 7.22
N GLU A 24 9.34 -22.94 7.16
CA GLU A 24 9.68 -23.65 5.92
C GLU A 24 8.68 -23.35 4.80
N SER A 25 7.39 -23.32 5.12
CA SER A 25 6.34 -22.94 4.16
C SER A 25 6.54 -21.52 3.65
N TYR A 26 6.87 -20.59 4.54
CA TYR A 26 7.18 -19.21 4.19
C TYR A 26 8.43 -19.11 3.28
N HIS A 27 9.47 -19.88 3.54
CA HIS A 27 10.67 -19.92 2.69
C HIS A 27 10.36 -20.44 1.27
N ILE A 28 9.47 -21.41 1.14
CA ILE A 28 9.06 -21.97 -0.15
C ILE A 28 8.18 -21.00 -0.93
N VAL A 29 7.17 -20.41 -0.28
CA VAL A 29 6.23 -19.46 -0.90
C VAL A 29 6.91 -18.13 -1.22
N GLY A 30 7.82 -17.68 -0.35
CA GLY A 30 8.57 -16.43 -0.52
C GLY A 30 7.79 -15.15 -0.18
N ASP A 31 6.52 -15.26 0.23
CA ASP A 31 5.65 -14.13 0.60
C ASP A 31 4.86 -14.45 1.86
N LEU A 32 5.09 -13.65 2.92
CA LEU A 32 4.43 -13.87 4.22
C LEU A 32 2.91 -13.73 4.14
N ALA A 33 2.41 -12.75 3.40
CA ALA A 33 0.96 -12.51 3.30
C ALA A 33 0.25 -13.68 2.61
N GLU A 34 0.87 -14.25 1.58
CA GLU A 34 0.39 -15.42 0.87
C GLU A 34 0.48 -16.67 1.74
N THR A 35 1.60 -16.87 2.43
CA THR A 35 1.78 -18.01 3.35
C THR A 35 0.70 -18.02 4.43
N ILE A 36 0.41 -16.87 5.04
CA ILE A 36 -0.67 -16.75 6.05
C ILE A 36 -2.02 -17.06 5.42
N ALA A 37 -2.31 -16.49 4.25
CA ALA A 37 -3.58 -16.68 3.57
C ALA A 37 -3.87 -18.15 3.26
N LEU A 38 -2.85 -18.89 2.83
CA LEU A 38 -2.96 -20.32 2.51
C LEU A 38 -2.99 -21.22 3.75
N SER A 39 -2.31 -20.83 4.84
CA SER A 39 -2.18 -21.66 6.04
C SER A 39 -3.36 -21.54 6.98
N VAL A 40 -3.98 -20.36 7.08
CA VAL A 40 -5.08 -20.09 8.03
C VAL A 40 -6.42 -20.27 7.34
N ARG A 41 -7.24 -21.20 7.85
CA ARG A 41 -8.58 -21.47 7.30
C ARG A 41 -9.59 -20.39 7.71
N GLN A 42 -10.52 -20.11 6.81
CA GLN A 42 -11.70 -19.31 7.13
C GLN A 42 -12.66 -20.15 7.99
N GLU A 43 -13.02 -19.63 9.18
CA GLU A 43 -13.93 -20.30 10.12
C GLU A 43 -15.27 -19.57 10.23
N ILE A 44 -15.30 -18.28 9.92
CA ILE A 44 -16.46 -17.39 10.09
C ILE A 44 -16.92 -16.91 8.71
N HIS A 45 -18.11 -17.30 8.31
CA HIS A 45 -18.72 -16.86 7.06
C HIS A 45 -19.69 -15.69 7.34
N SER A 46 -19.13 -14.53 7.60
CA SER A 46 -19.87 -13.27 7.76
C SER A 46 -19.52 -12.32 6.61
N THR A 47 -20.36 -11.31 6.40
CA THR A 47 -20.01 -10.22 5.47
C THR A 47 -18.73 -9.56 5.95
N PRO A 48 -17.66 -9.52 5.14
CA PRO A 48 -16.40 -8.87 5.53
C PRO A 48 -16.63 -7.37 5.70
N PRO A 49 -15.86 -6.71 6.58
CA PRO A 49 -15.88 -5.25 6.66
C PRO A 49 -15.40 -4.62 5.35
N SER A 50 -15.86 -3.42 5.09
CA SER A 50 -15.38 -2.64 3.94
C SER A 50 -13.88 -2.33 4.07
N LEU A 51 -13.23 -2.04 2.96
CA LEU A 51 -11.81 -1.64 2.96
C LEU A 51 -11.57 -0.40 3.84
N SER A 52 -12.50 0.56 3.84
CA SER A 52 -12.42 1.77 4.66
C SER A 52 -12.43 1.43 6.15
N GLU A 53 -13.34 0.55 6.58
CA GLU A 53 -13.40 0.09 7.97
C GLU A 53 -12.11 -0.65 8.37
N CYS A 54 -11.60 -1.54 7.51
CA CYS A 54 -10.33 -2.22 7.75
C CYS A 54 -9.17 -1.26 7.93
N ILE A 55 -9.06 -0.23 7.09
CA ILE A 55 -7.98 0.76 7.16
C ILE A 55 -8.09 1.58 8.46
N THR A 56 -9.29 2.01 8.84
CA THR A 56 -9.52 2.74 10.08
C THR A 56 -9.08 1.91 11.29
N GLU A 57 -9.51 0.67 11.37
CA GLU A 57 -9.12 -0.25 12.45
C GLU A 57 -7.59 -0.50 12.48
N ILE A 58 -6.95 -0.67 11.31
CA ILE A 58 -5.49 -0.85 11.23
C ILE A 58 -4.74 0.40 11.74
N ILE A 59 -5.26 1.59 11.49
CA ILE A 59 -4.69 2.83 12.01
C ILE A 59 -4.80 2.85 13.54
N ASP A 60 -5.95 2.48 14.08
CA ASP A 60 -6.23 2.43 15.51
C ASP A 60 -5.39 1.38 16.25
N LEU A 61 -4.97 0.30 15.56
CA LEU A 61 -4.06 -0.70 16.12
C LEU A 61 -2.73 -0.11 16.62
N LYS A 62 -2.31 1.07 16.16
CA LYS A 62 -1.07 1.70 16.63
C LYS A 62 -1.11 1.98 18.14
N SER A 63 -2.28 2.33 18.67
CA SER A 63 -2.48 2.69 20.08
C SER A 63 -2.83 1.49 20.97
N LYS A 64 -3.16 0.32 20.39
CA LYS A 64 -3.61 -0.87 21.10
C LYS A 64 -2.43 -1.71 21.61
N ASP A 65 -2.67 -2.47 22.69
CA ASP A 65 -1.71 -3.42 23.21
C ASP A 65 -1.58 -4.67 22.30
N GLU A 66 -0.61 -5.54 22.59
CA GLU A 66 -0.35 -6.73 21.79
C GLU A 66 -1.52 -7.72 21.80
N LYS A 67 -2.19 -7.87 22.95
CA LYS A 67 -3.32 -8.78 23.09
C LYS A 67 -4.53 -8.33 22.26
N GLU A 68 -4.81 -7.04 22.26
CA GLU A 68 -5.86 -6.44 21.45
C GLU A 68 -5.55 -6.57 19.95
N LYS A 69 -4.30 -6.29 19.56
CA LYS A 69 -3.82 -6.48 18.19
C LYS A 69 -4.02 -7.92 17.72
N LYS A 70 -3.56 -8.87 18.53
CA LYS A 70 -3.71 -10.31 18.24
C LYS A 70 -5.18 -10.70 18.08
N SER A 71 -6.03 -10.26 18.99
CA SER A 71 -7.47 -10.56 18.96
C SER A 71 -8.14 -10.05 17.68
N TYR A 72 -7.85 -8.80 17.29
CA TYR A 72 -8.39 -8.23 16.08
C TYR A 72 -7.90 -8.97 14.82
N ILE A 73 -6.61 -9.27 14.72
CA ILE A 73 -6.05 -10.00 13.60
C ILE A 73 -6.62 -11.39 13.48
N PHE A 74 -6.77 -12.11 14.58
CA PHE A 74 -7.38 -13.44 14.58
C PHE A 74 -8.83 -13.40 14.10
N LYS A 75 -9.59 -12.38 14.51
CA LYS A 75 -10.95 -12.15 14.01
C LYS A 75 -10.95 -11.96 12.49
N CYS A 76 -10.07 -11.12 11.96
CA CYS A 76 -9.96 -10.86 10.52
C CYS A 76 -9.54 -12.13 9.75
N TRP A 77 -8.49 -12.82 10.19
CA TRP A 77 -8.01 -14.03 9.54
C TRP A 77 -9.02 -15.17 9.51
N LYS A 78 -9.86 -15.27 10.53
CA LYS A 78 -10.96 -16.26 10.58
C LYS A 78 -12.15 -15.89 9.70
N SER A 79 -12.40 -14.61 9.47
CA SER A 79 -13.54 -14.13 8.71
C SER A 79 -13.25 -13.98 7.21
N PHE A 80 -12.03 -13.63 6.86
CA PHE A 80 -11.63 -13.34 5.49
C PHE A 80 -11.39 -14.60 4.67
N ASN A 81 -11.76 -14.55 3.39
CA ASN A 81 -11.32 -15.54 2.42
C ASN A 81 -9.81 -15.37 2.10
N ASP A 82 -9.23 -16.25 1.31
CA ASP A 82 -7.79 -16.26 1.06
C ASP A 82 -7.30 -14.98 0.37
N TYR A 83 -8.07 -14.42 -0.57
CA TYR A 83 -7.73 -13.17 -1.24
C TYR A 83 -7.81 -11.96 -0.31
N GLU A 84 -8.85 -11.90 0.50
CA GLU A 84 -9.04 -10.84 1.51
C GLU A 84 -7.93 -10.89 2.57
N LYS A 85 -7.58 -12.09 3.07
CA LYS A 85 -6.45 -12.29 3.98
C LYS A 85 -5.14 -11.84 3.38
N PHE A 86 -4.89 -12.20 2.11
CA PHE A 86 -3.69 -11.78 1.40
C PHE A 86 -3.58 -10.25 1.34
N VAL A 87 -4.62 -9.57 0.87
CA VAL A 87 -4.66 -8.11 0.77
C VAL A 87 -4.53 -7.46 2.15
N PHE A 88 -5.27 -7.93 3.15
CA PHE A 88 -5.19 -7.45 4.51
C PHE A 88 -3.77 -7.53 5.08
N ASN A 89 -3.09 -8.66 4.92
CA ASN A 89 -1.72 -8.85 5.38
C ASN A 89 -0.74 -7.94 4.64
N LYS A 90 -0.95 -7.68 3.35
CA LYS A 90 -0.15 -6.70 2.59
C LYS A 90 -0.32 -5.28 3.12
N ILE A 91 -1.54 -4.88 3.50
CA ILE A 91 -1.79 -3.58 4.13
C ILE A 91 -1.07 -3.49 5.49
N LEU A 92 -1.16 -4.51 6.32
CA LEU A 92 -0.51 -4.55 7.63
C LEU A 92 1.02 -4.43 7.56
N THR A 93 1.64 -5.07 6.59
CA THR A 93 3.10 -5.10 6.44
C THR A 93 3.65 -3.97 5.59
N GLY A 94 2.79 -3.22 4.89
CA GLY A 94 3.21 -2.19 3.92
C GLY A 94 3.88 -2.78 2.67
N GLY A 95 3.73 -4.09 2.43
CA GLY A 95 4.45 -4.86 1.44
C GLY A 95 3.81 -4.90 0.04
N PHE A 96 3.09 -3.87 -0.37
CA PHE A 96 2.57 -3.78 -1.74
C PHE A 96 3.68 -3.54 -2.76
N ARG A 97 4.44 -4.57 -3.05
CA ARG A 97 5.39 -4.59 -4.18
C ARG A 97 4.69 -5.14 -5.42
N ILE A 98 3.79 -4.36 -6.01
CA ILE A 98 3.05 -4.76 -7.21
C ILE A 98 3.83 -4.56 -8.51
N GLY A 99 5.10 -4.17 -8.44
CA GLY A 99 5.93 -3.97 -9.63
C GLY A 99 5.49 -2.79 -10.52
N ILE A 100 4.55 -1.98 -10.06
CA ILE A 100 4.03 -0.82 -10.79
C ILE A 100 4.68 0.44 -10.24
N SER A 101 5.39 1.18 -11.11
CA SER A 101 5.94 2.48 -10.73
C SER A 101 4.82 3.52 -10.64
N GLN A 102 5.05 4.58 -9.84
CA GLN A 102 4.13 5.72 -9.77
C GLN A 102 3.83 6.31 -11.17
N LYS A 103 4.85 6.40 -12.03
CA LYS A 103 4.70 6.88 -13.41
C LYS A 103 3.76 5.99 -14.23
N LEU A 104 3.85 4.67 -14.10
CA LEU A 104 2.97 3.75 -14.81
C LEU A 104 1.52 3.86 -14.29
N MET A 105 1.34 4.01 -12.98
CA MET A 105 0.03 4.23 -12.37
C MET A 105 -0.58 5.56 -12.84
N THR A 106 0.19 6.65 -12.84
CA THR A 106 -0.28 7.96 -13.31
C THR A 106 -0.69 7.91 -14.80
N ARG A 107 0.09 7.20 -15.63
CA ARG A 107 -0.26 6.99 -17.05
C ARG A 107 -1.52 6.17 -17.23
N ALA A 108 -1.72 5.13 -16.45
CA ALA A 108 -2.95 4.32 -16.49
C ALA A 108 -4.16 5.15 -16.07
N LEU A 109 -4.02 5.94 -15.00
CA LEU A 109 -5.06 6.85 -14.52
C LEU A 109 -5.39 7.91 -15.57
N SER A 110 -4.38 8.55 -16.18
CA SER A 110 -4.52 9.52 -17.27
C SER A 110 -5.39 8.99 -18.40
N LYS A 111 -5.12 7.75 -18.84
CA LYS A 111 -5.92 7.09 -19.88
C LYS A 111 -7.36 6.82 -19.44
N ALA A 112 -7.56 6.42 -18.20
CA ALA A 112 -8.88 6.10 -17.67
C ALA A 112 -9.76 7.34 -17.53
N VAL A 113 -9.21 8.45 -17.03
CA VAL A 113 -9.97 9.70 -16.79
C VAL A 113 -9.88 10.69 -17.95
N LYS A 114 -9.07 10.41 -18.98
CA LYS A 114 -8.83 11.27 -20.17
C LYS A 114 -8.28 12.65 -19.81
N ILE A 115 -7.42 12.72 -18.83
CA ILE A 115 -6.69 13.93 -18.41
C ILE A 115 -5.22 13.73 -18.72
N GLU A 116 -4.52 14.77 -19.14
CA GLU A 116 -3.09 14.69 -19.51
C GLU A 116 -2.22 14.20 -18.34
N GLU A 117 -1.23 13.33 -18.65
CA GLU A 117 -0.35 12.67 -17.66
C GLU A 117 0.39 13.68 -16.76
N ASN A 118 0.88 14.78 -17.36
CA ASN A 118 1.60 15.82 -16.61
C ASN A 118 0.71 16.58 -15.62
N ILE A 119 -0.53 16.84 -16.01
CA ILE A 119 -1.52 17.50 -15.15
C ILE A 119 -1.84 16.59 -13.95
N LEU A 120 -2.09 15.31 -14.19
CA LEU A 120 -2.33 14.36 -13.11
C LEU A 120 -1.12 14.15 -12.21
N ALA A 121 0.07 14.06 -12.78
CA ALA A 121 1.31 13.97 -12.00
C ALA A 121 1.45 15.15 -11.04
N HIS A 122 1.18 16.36 -11.53
CA HIS A 122 1.21 17.57 -10.71
C HIS A 122 0.17 17.54 -9.58
N ARG A 123 -1.07 17.16 -9.87
CA ARG A 123 -2.14 17.04 -8.86
C ARG A 123 -1.80 16.03 -7.77
N LEU A 124 -1.27 14.87 -8.15
CA LEU A 124 -0.92 13.78 -7.22
C LEU A 124 0.32 14.07 -6.37
N MET A 125 1.17 15.04 -6.75
CA MET A 125 2.36 15.45 -5.99
C MET A 125 2.04 16.39 -4.83
N GLY A 126 0.86 17.01 -4.78
CA GLY A 126 0.44 17.93 -3.73
C GLY A 126 0.29 17.25 -2.36
N GLN A 127 0.16 18.06 -1.32
CA GLN A 127 -0.19 17.57 0.02
C GLN A 127 -1.71 17.34 0.08
N TRP A 128 -2.11 16.10 -0.02
CA TRP A 128 -3.51 15.70 0.12
C TRP A 128 -3.62 14.50 1.07
N SER A 129 -4.78 14.35 1.65
CA SER A 129 -5.08 13.24 2.55
C SER A 129 -6.38 12.55 2.10
N PRO A 130 -6.42 11.22 2.07
CA PRO A 130 -7.64 10.48 1.75
C PRO A 130 -8.78 10.70 2.78
N MET A 131 -8.47 11.30 3.93
CA MET A 131 -9.47 11.67 4.95
C MET A 131 -10.17 13.00 4.65
N THR A 132 -9.55 13.86 3.86
CA THR A 132 -10.03 15.22 3.58
C THR A 132 -10.24 15.53 2.11
N THR A 133 -9.72 14.68 1.22
CA THR A 133 -9.74 14.91 -0.23
C THR A 133 -10.36 13.71 -0.93
N THR A 134 -11.40 13.93 -1.69
CA THR A 134 -12.04 12.87 -2.49
C THR A 134 -11.30 12.64 -3.81
N PHE A 135 -11.53 11.49 -4.43
CA PHE A 135 -10.98 11.19 -5.76
C PHE A 135 -11.47 12.20 -6.81
N GLU A 136 -12.72 12.63 -6.71
CA GLU A 136 -13.30 13.60 -7.65
C GLU A 136 -12.60 14.95 -7.55
N GLU A 137 -12.39 15.46 -6.34
CA GLU A 137 -11.67 16.72 -6.10
C GLU A 137 -10.21 16.65 -6.53
N LEU A 138 -9.52 15.53 -6.24
CA LEU A 138 -8.10 15.39 -6.53
C LEU A 138 -7.84 15.21 -8.04
N VAL A 139 -8.65 14.38 -8.70
CA VAL A 139 -8.36 13.88 -10.04
C VAL A 139 -9.24 14.55 -11.10
N ILE A 140 -10.57 14.61 -10.89
CA ILE A 140 -11.52 15.02 -11.91
C ILE A 140 -11.67 16.54 -11.94
N ASN A 141 -12.11 17.13 -10.82
CA ASN A 141 -12.48 18.53 -10.69
C ASN A 141 -11.67 19.23 -9.57
N PRO A 142 -10.36 19.43 -9.75
CA PRO A 142 -9.56 20.08 -8.73
C PRO A 142 -9.94 21.54 -8.59
N ASN A 143 -9.91 22.03 -7.34
CA ASN A 143 -10.13 23.45 -7.08
C ASN A 143 -8.95 24.26 -7.70
N PRO A 144 -9.21 25.31 -8.51
CA PRO A 144 -8.16 26.12 -9.13
C PRO A 144 -7.16 26.74 -8.14
N GLU A 145 -7.61 27.04 -6.91
CA GLU A 145 -6.77 27.62 -5.87
C GLU A 145 -5.71 26.64 -5.33
N ASP A 146 -6.01 25.33 -5.33
CA ASP A 146 -5.08 24.31 -4.88
C ASP A 146 -3.90 24.08 -5.85
N GLN A 147 -4.05 24.50 -7.11
CA GLN A 147 -3.03 24.31 -8.14
C GLN A 147 -1.91 25.36 -8.08
N ILE A 148 -2.18 26.55 -7.55
CA ILE A 148 -1.26 27.69 -7.57
C ILE A 148 -0.12 27.51 -6.56
N SER A 149 -0.37 26.78 -5.48
CA SER A 149 0.61 26.57 -4.38
C SER A 149 1.42 25.29 -4.49
N GLN A 150 1.19 24.45 -5.51
CA GLN A 150 1.90 23.18 -5.65
C GLN A 150 3.26 23.37 -6.38
N PRO A 151 4.34 22.81 -5.83
CA PRO A 151 5.63 22.87 -6.52
C PRO A 151 5.55 22.15 -7.87
N TYR A 152 6.13 22.76 -8.88
CA TYR A 152 6.22 22.14 -10.20
C TYR A 152 7.00 20.82 -10.11
N PRO A 153 6.55 19.74 -10.80
CA PRO A 153 7.27 18.48 -10.78
C PRO A 153 8.66 18.66 -11.40
N PHE A 154 9.68 18.68 -10.55
CA PHE A 154 11.06 18.66 -11.03
C PHE A 154 11.33 17.28 -11.62
N PHE A 155 11.77 17.25 -12.88
CA PHE A 155 12.38 16.05 -13.44
C PHE A 155 13.63 15.72 -12.61
N LEU A 156 13.83 14.44 -12.31
CA LEU A 156 15.10 13.98 -11.76
C LEU A 156 16.22 14.46 -12.71
N ALA A 157 17.12 15.27 -12.17
CA ALA A 157 18.30 15.68 -12.93
C ALA A 157 19.06 14.41 -13.34
N TYR A 158 19.25 14.25 -14.64
CA TYR A 158 20.16 13.22 -15.14
C TYR A 158 21.58 13.60 -14.76
N PRO A 159 22.45 12.64 -14.38
CA PRO A 159 23.87 12.95 -14.21
C PRO A 159 24.38 13.52 -15.52
N ILE A 160 25.03 14.67 -15.43
CA ILE A 160 25.73 15.29 -16.59
C ILE A 160 26.88 14.35 -16.96
N ASP A 161 26.93 13.90 -18.21
CA ASP A 161 28.04 13.11 -18.71
C ASP A 161 29.34 13.89 -18.50
N LYS A 162 30.40 13.19 -18.09
CA LYS A 162 31.73 13.81 -17.77
C LYS A 162 32.36 14.59 -18.90
N ASP A 163 31.84 14.46 -20.11
CA ASP A 163 32.30 15.12 -21.31
C ASP A 163 31.61 16.46 -21.64
N PHE A 164 30.67 16.88 -20.77
CA PHE A 164 29.96 18.16 -20.90
C PHE A 164 30.96 19.31 -20.59
N GLN A 165 31.34 20.08 -21.59
CA GLN A 165 32.18 21.25 -21.35
C GLN A 165 31.33 22.44 -20.89
N ASP A 166 31.79 23.17 -19.87
CA ASP A 166 31.10 24.31 -19.22
C ASP A 166 30.64 25.42 -20.18
N LYS A 167 31.07 25.39 -21.43
CA LYS A 167 30.73 26.39 -22.46
C LYS A 167 29.30 26.27 -23.01
N GLU A 168 28.64 25.14 -22.87
CA GLU A 168 27.27 24.91 -23.36
C GLU A 168 26.18 25.30 -22.36
N LEU A 169 26.52 25.55 -21.12
CA LEU A 169 25.56 25.93 -20.05
C LEU A 169 25.17 27.43 -20.09
N VAL A 170 25.81 28.24 -20.90
CA VAL A 170 25.64 29.71 -20.93
C VAL A 170 24.84 30.21 -22.15
N GLN A 171 24.35 29.32 -23.02
CA GLN A 171 23.67 29.69 -24.25
C GLN A 171 22.18 29.30 -24.37
N ASN A 172 21.50 29.04 -23.24
CA ASN A 172 20.03 28.88 -23.26
C ASN A 172 19.35 29.70 -22.18
#